data_9f4d4581f372012586464557ea7f7bcf
#
_entry.id   9f4d4581f372012586464557ea7f7bcf
#
_cell.length_a   1.000
_cell.length_b   1.000
_cell.length_c   1.000
_cell.angle_alpha   90.00
_cell.angle_beta   90.00
_cell.angle_gamma   90.00
#
_symmetry.space_group_name_H-M   'P 1'
#
loop_
_entity.id
_entity.type
_entity.pdbx_description
1 polymer ?
#
loop_
_entity_poly.entity_id
_entity_poly.type
_entity_poly.pdbx_seq_one_letter_code
_entity_poly.pdbx_strand_id
1 'polypeptide(L)'
;YDLVVKRFLAVLFPAYEYEQLTLRAEIGGARFVARGKTVIAAGWKEVYSNRTEDEESEDGLQEQLLPKIEAGDVLVVRYVSETSGQTKPPAYFNEATLLTAMENPAKYMETTDKALVQTLKETGGLGTVATRADIIEKLFNSFLIERRGQEIHVTSKGKQLLELVPEELKSPALTAEWERKLEQIAAGKLKKDVFINEMKAYTKEIVSEIKMSEGKFKHENISTKTCPECGKPMLEVNGKKGKMLVC
;
A
#
# COMPACT_ATOMS: atom_id res chain seq x y z
N TYR A 1 1.12 8.64 23.17
CA TYR A 1 0.14 9.01 24.19
C TYR A 1 -0.73 10.19 23.72
N ASP A 2 -0.13 11.28 23.25
CA ASP A 2 -0.85 12.47 22.74
C ASP A 2 -1.87 12.12 21.63
N LEU A 3 -1.49 11.30 20.67
CA LEU A 3 -2.39 10.85 19.59
C LEU A 3 -3.59 10.04 20.12
N VAL A 4 -3.36 9.18 21.11
CA VAL A 4 -4.44 8.38 21.74
C VAL A 4 -5.41 9.29 22.48
N VAL A 5 -4.89 10.24 23.25
CA VAL A 5 -5.72 11.23 23.98
C VAL A 5 -6.52 12.08 23.01
N LYS A 6 -5.88 12.62 21.96
CA LYS A 6 -6.58 13.38 20.92
C LYS A 6 -7.68 12.57 20.25
N ARG A 7 -7.39 11.30 19.92
CA ARG A 7 -8.40 10.42 19.31
C ARG A 7 -9.59 10.18 20.24
N PHE A 8 -9.32 9.94 21.52
CA PHE A 8 -10.37 9.77 22.53
C PHE A 8 -11.23 11.02 22.66
N LEU A 9 -10.60 12.20 22.76
CA LEU A 9 -11.33 13.47 22.82
C LEU A 9 -12.16 13.73 21.56
N ALA A 10 -11.59 13.47 20.40
CA ALA A 10 -12.26 13.67 19.11
C ALA A 10 -13.58 12.87 18.98
N VAL A 11 -13.68 11.70 19.62
CA VAL A 11 -14.93 10.90 19.63
C VAL A 11 -16.06 11.60 20.39
N LEU A 12 -15.74 12.50 21.34
CA LEU A 12 -16.71 13.24 22.14
C LEU A 12 -17.14 14.56 21.48
N PHE A 13 -16.45 14.98 20.42
CA PHE A 13 -16.78 16.20 19.66
C PHE A 13 -17.87 15.91 18.61
N PRO A 14 -18.62 16.95 18.19
CA PRO A 14 -19.60 16.82 17.12
C PRO A 14 -18.93 16.45 15.78
N ALA A 15 -19.72 16.06 14.81
CA ALA A 15 -19.25 15.74 13.47
C ALA A 15 -18.57 16.93 12.79
N TYR A 16 -17.60 16.65 11.93
CA TYR A 16 -17.07 17.61 10.97
C TYR A 16 -18.09 17.80 9.84
N GLU A 17 -18.60 19.01 9.68
CA GLU A 17 -19.61 19.32 8.67
C GLU A 17 -19.05 20.28 7.62
N TYR A 18 -19.27 19.94 6.37
CA TYR A 18 -18.84 20.75 5.23
C TYR A 18 -19.81 20.63 4.06
N GLU A 19 -19.86 21.66 3.26
CA GLU A 19 -20.58 21.69 1.99
C GLU A 19 -19.57 21.52 0.84
N GLN A 20 -19.80 20.58 -0.04
CA GLN A 20 -18.97 20.36 -1.22
C GLN A 20 -19.75 20.72 -2.47
N LEU A 21 -19.24 21.69 -3.23
CA LEU A 21 -19.80 22.11 -4.51
C LEU A 21 -18.96 21.55 -5.65
N THR A 22 -19.61 20.92 -6.61
CA THR A 22 -18.99 20.50 -7.86
C THR A 22 -19.66 21.19 -9.03
N LEU A 23 -18.95 22.12 -9.68
CA LEU A 23 -19.37 22.78 -10.88
C LEU A 23 -18.93 21.99 -12.12
N ARG A 24 -19.86 21.82 -13.05
CA ARG A 24 -19.56 21.25 -14.38
C ARG A 24 -20.02 22.27 -15.40
N ALA A 25 -19.09 22.78 -16.20
CA ALA A 25 -19.36 23.75 -17.26
C ALA A 25 -18.96 23.17 -18.62
N GLU A 26 -19.66 23.59 -19.66
CA GLU A 26 -19.31 23.29 -21.05
C GLU A 26 -18.95 24.60 -21.75
N ILE A 27 -17.76 24.67 -22.31
CA ILE A 27 -17.21 25.86 -22.98
C ILE A 27 -16.63 25.43 -24.32
N GLY A 28 -17.26 25.86 -25.41
CA GLY A 28 -16.77 25.51 -26.76
C GLY A 28 -16.70 24.00 -27.03
N GLY A 29 -17.60 23.20 -26.45
CA GLY A 29 -17.62 21.74 -26.57
C GLY A 29 -16.66 21.00 -25.61
N ALA A 30 -15.83 21.69 -24.86
CA ALA A 30 -14.96 21.11 -23.82
C ALA A 30 -15.65 21.15 -22.45
N ARG A 31 -15.44 20.09 -21.66
CA ARG A 31 -16.01 19.96 -20.32
C ARG A 31 -15.01 20.38 -19.28
N PHE A 32 -15.41 21.31 -18.42
CA PHE A 32 -14.65 21.81 -17.30
C PHE A 32 -15.31 21.39 -15.98
N VAL A 33 -14.48 21.07 -14.98
CA VAL A 33 -14.96 20.72 -13.63
C VAL A 33 -14.20 21.56 -12.62
N ALA A 34 -14.95 22.21 -11.73
CA ALA A 34 -14.37 22.86 -10.55
C ALA A 34 -14.99 22.26 -9.29
N ARG A 35 -14.18 22.06 -8.26
CA ARG A 35 -14.64 21.58 -6.95
C ARG A 35 -14.28 22.58 -5.89
N GLY A 36 -15.22 22.83 -4.97
CA GLY A 36 -15.02 23.69 -3.83
C GLY A 36 -15.56 23.05 -2.58
N LYS A 37 -14.98 23.40 -1.43
CA LYS A 37 -15.37 22.91 -0.12
C LYS A 37 -15.46 24.09 0.85
N THR A 38 -16.58 24.19 1.55
CA THR A 38 -16.80 25.18 2.58
C THR A 38 -17.07 24.47 3.90
N VAL A 39 -16.23 24.68 4.91
CA VAL A 39 -16.41 24.10 6.23
C VAL A 39 -17.52 24.86 6.96
N ILE A 40 -18.54 24.13 7.42
CA ILE A 40 -19.67 24.65 8.21
C ILE A 40 -19.35 24.55 9.70
N ALA A 41 -18.87 23.38 10.14
CA ALA A 41 -18.46 23.14 11.52
C ALA A 41 -17.21 22.28 11.56
N ALA A 42 -16.17 22.75 12.26
CA ALA A 42 -14.90 22.01 12.37
C ALA A 42 -15.04 20.73 13.19
N GLY A 43 -16.00 20.65 14.12
CA GLY A 43 -16.29 19.45 14.88
C GLY A 43 -15.07 18.81 15.50
N TRP A 44 -14.94 17.48 15.39
CA TRP A 44 -13.82 16.73 15.95
C TRP A 44 -12.44 17.15 15.40
N LYS A 45 -12.38 17.79 14.24
CA LYS A 45 -11.10 18.28 13.67
C LYS A 45 -10.46 19.38 14.51
N GLU A 46 -11.23 20.11 15.35
CA GLU A 46 -10.67 21.11 16.27
C GLU A 46 -9.62 20.53 17.23
N VAL A 47 -9.76 19.26 17.62
CA VAL A 47 -8.81 18.56 18.48
C VAL A 47 -7.42 18.43 17.84
N TYR A 48 -7.36 18.51 16.50
CA TYR A 48 -6.14 18.37 15.70
C TYR A 48 -5.64 19.67 15.09
N SER A 49 -6.15 20.81 15.54
CA SER A 49 -5.96 22.15 14.96
C SER A 49 -4.51 22.63 14.75
N ASN A 50 -3.50 21.90 15.24
CA ASN A 50 -2.09 22.21 15.05
C ASN A 50 -1.44 21.45 13.85
N ARG A 51 -2.21 20.71 13.06
CA ARG A 51 -1.75 20.15 11.79
C ARG A 51 -2.41 20.92 10.66
N THR A 52 -1.65 21.75 9.99
CA THR A 52 -1.91 22.13 8.60
C THR A 52 -1.76 20.83 7.79
N GLU A 53 -2.84 20.07 7.70
CA GLU A 53 -2.91 19.00 6.72
C GLU A 53 -3.13 19.69 5.39
N ASP A 54 -2.10 19.69 4.55
CA ASP A 54 -2.27 19.67 3.11
C ASP A 54 -3.05 18.38 2.80
N GLU A 55 -4.39 18.42 2.99
CA GLU A 55 -5.28 17.42 2.43
C GLU A 55 -5.18 17.60 0.91
N GLU A 56 -4.17 16.97 0.29
CA GLU A 56 -4.21 16.69 -1.13
C GLU A 56 -5.50 15.92 -1.35
N SER A 57 -6.45 16.55 -2.04
CA SER A 57 -7.65 15.85 -2.49
C SER A 57 -7.20 14.60 -3.26
N GLU A 58 -7.84 13.46 -3.07
CA GLU A 58 -7.51 12.19 -3.75
C GLU A 58 -7.39 12.35 -5.28
N ASP A 59 -7.93 13.41 -5.84
CA ASP A 59 -7.91 13.75 -7.28
C ASP A 59 -6.86 14.82 -7.67
N GLY A 60 -5.99 15.27 -6.75
CA GLY A 60 -4.94 16.27 -7.04
C GLY A 60 -5.47 17.67 -7.40
N LEU A 61 -6.77 17.93 -7.23
CA LEU A 61 -7.38 19.24 -7.46
C LEU A 61 -7.33 20.06 -6.17
N GLN A 62 -6.74 21.25 -6.25
CA GLN A 62 -6.74 22.19 -5.11
C GLN A 62 -8.15 22.53 -4.69
N GLU A 63 -8.46 22.41 -3.39
CA GLU A 63 -9.72 22.88 -2.85
C GLU A 63 -9.77 24.39 -2.94
N GLN A 64 -10.87 24.91 -3.49
CA GLN A 64 -11.10 26.35 -3.65
C GLN A 64 -12.51 26.72 -3.20
N LEU A 65 -12.67 27.96 -2.75
CA LEU A 65 -13.98 28.53 -2.48
C LEU A 65 -14.64 28.88 -3.81
N LEU A 66 -15.73 28.20 -4.12
CA LEU A 66 -16.53 28.50 -5.30
C LEU A 66 -17.70 29.42 -4.92
N PRO A 67 -18.06 30.37 -5.79
CA PRO A 67 -19.27 31.18 -5.60
C PRO A 67 -20.52 30.30 -5.69
N LYS A 68 -21.60 30.74 -5.07
CA LYS A 68 -22.90 30.06 -5.24
C LYS A 68 -23.40 30.33 -6.66
N ILE A 69 -23.57 29.23 -7.40
CA ILE A 69 -23.99 29.20 -8.80
C ILE A 69 -25.10 28.18 -8.92
N GLU A 70 -26.15 28.48 -9.64
CA GLU A 70 -27.26 27.57 -9.89
C GLU A 70 -27.14 26.89 -11.26
N ALA A 71 -27.81 25.77 -11.40
CA ALA A 71 -27.81 25.05 -12.69
C ALA A 71 -28.53 25.87 -13.76
N GLY A 72 -27.86 26.20 -14.86
CA GLY A 72 -28.37 27.03 -15.95
C GLY A 72 -27.80 28.45 -15.96
N ASP A 73 -27.03 28.85 -14.96
CA ASP A 73 -26.34 30.12 -14.96
C ASP A 73 -25.33 30.21 -16.09
N VAL A 74 -25.27 31.36 -16.74
CA VAL A 74 -24.33 31.66 -17.81
C VAL A 74 -23.16 32.47 -17.25
N LEU A 75 -21.97 31.88 -17.34
CA LEU A 75 -20.75 32.50 -16.84
C LEU A 75 -19.92 33.09 -18.00
N VAL A 76 -19.37 34.29 -17.76
CA VAL A 76 -18.46 34.93 -18.72
C VAL A 76 -17.06 34.37 -18.55
N VAL A 77 -16.56 33.72 -19.60
CA VAL A 77 -15.16 33.25 -19.64
C VAL A 77 -14.23 34.44 -19.82
N ARG A 78 -13.38 34.72 -18.85
CA ARG A 78 -12.40 35.82 -18.92
C ARG A 78 -11.11 35.40 -19.61
N TYR A 79 -10.60 34.22 -19.28
CA TYR A 79 -9.42 33.64 -19.93
C TYR A 79 -9.43 32.13 -19.76
N VAL A 80 -8.73 31.46 -20.64
CA VAL A 80 -8.45 30.02 -20.58
C VAL A 80 -6.93 29.86 -20.64
N SER A 81 -6.36 29.08 -19.73
CA SER A 81 -4.93 28.73 -19.76
C SER A 81 -4.77 27.22 -19.92
N GLU A 82 -3.81 26.82 -20.70
CA GLU A 82 -3.42 25.42 -20.86
C GLU A 82 -2.18 25.19 -20.01
N THR A 83 -2.21 24.12 -19.19
CA THR A 83 -1.07 23.67 -18.43
C THR A 83 -0.70 22.25 -18.86
N SER A 84 0.58 22.02 -19.11
CA SER A 84 1.09 20.70 -19.40
C SER A 84 1.81 20.12 -18.19
N GLY A 85 1.69 18.82 -17.99
CA GLY A 85 2.35 18.10 -16.92
C GLY A 85 2.69 16.68 -17.35
N GLN A 86 3.60 16.06 -16.63
CA GLN A 86 3.90 14.63 -16.81
C GLN A 86 3.34 13.85 -15.62
N THR A 87 2.75 12.69 -15.92
CA THR A 87 2.36 11.76 -14.87
C THR A 87 3.59 11.28 -14.11
N LYS A 88 3.50 11.28 -12.80
CA LYS A 88 4.54 10.74 -11.92
C LYS A 88 4.14 9.33 -11.49
N PRO A 89 5.10 8.42 -11.28
CA PRO A 89 4.80 7.15 -10.64
C PRO A 89 4.22 7.39 -9.24
N PRO A 90 3.45 6.43 -8.69
CA PRO A 90 2.99 6.50 -7.31
C PRO A 90 4.16 6.70 -6.35
N ALA A 91 3.92 7.40 -5.25
CA ALA A 91 4.91 7.54 -4.19
C ALA A 91 5.27 6.17 -3.58
N TYR A 92 6.48 6.03 -3.09
CA TYR A 92 6.87 4.86 -2.31
C TYR A 92 6.02 4.75 -1.04
N PHE A 93 5.81 3.52 -0.57
CA PHE A 93 5.14 3.32 0.71
C PHE A 93 5.96 3.90 1.85
N ASN A 94 5.26 4.45 2.82
CA ASN A 94 5.74 4.61 4.19
C ASN A 94 5.03 3.58 5.08
N GLU A 95 5.35 3.51 6.36
CA GLU A 95 4.76 2.52 7.26
C GLU A 95 3.23 2.65 7.37
N ALA A 96 2.71 3.88 7.39
CA ALA A 96 1.26 4.12 7.48
C ALA A 96 0.54 3.69 6.20
N THR A 97 1.05 4.08 5.04
CA THR A 97 0.45 3.71 3.74
C THR A 97 0.59 2.22 3.45
N LEU A 98 1.68 1.57 3.90
CA LEU A 98 1.84 0.11 3.81
C LEU A 98 0.82 -0.61 4.69
N LEU A 99 0.61 -0.16 5.92
CA LEU A 99 -0.45 -0.70 6.79
C LEU A 99 -1.83 -0.58 6.14
N THR A 100 -2.14 0.59 5.57
CA THR A 100 -3.39 0.81 4.83
C THR A 100 -3.53 -0.12 3.62
N ALA A 101 -2.42 -0.37 2.90
CA ALA A 101 -2.41 -1.31 1.78
C ALA A 101 -2.62 -2.75 2.23
N MET A 102 -2.08 -3.15 3.38
CA MET A 102 -2.33 -4.46 3.99
C MET A 102 -3.79 -4.62 4.44
N GLU A 103 -4.43 -3.55 4.90
CA GLU A 103 -5.86 -3.55 5.24
C GLU A 103 -6.76 -3.65 4.01
N ASN A 104 -6.37 -3.01 2.93
CA ASN A 104 -7.14 -2.93 1.69
C ASN A 104 -6.32 -3.39 0.48
N PRO A 105 -5.89 -4.65 0.41
CA PRO A 105 -5.00 -5.15 -0.63
C PRO A 105 -5.68 -5.25 -2.01
N ALA A 106 -7.00 -5.08 -2.08
CA ALA A 106 -7.79 -5.19 -3.30
C ALA A 106 -7.30 -4.28 -4.44
N LYS A 107 -6.74 -3.10 -4.11
CA LYS A 107 -6.17 -2.15 -5.09
C LYS A 107 -4.92 -2.70 -5.82
N TYR A 108 -4.28 -3.70 -5.23
CA TYR A 108 -3.01 -4.29 -5.70
C TYR A 108 -3.20 -5.71 -6.24
N MET A 109 -4.45 -6.19 -6.32
CA MET A 109 -4.78 -7.49 -6.87
C MET A 109 -5.07 -7.37 -8.37
N GLU A 110 -4.37 -8.15 -9.16
CA GLU A 110 -4.64 -8.30 -10.61
C GLU A 110 -5.74 -9.33 -10.90
N THR A 111 -6.65 -9.56 -9.95
CA THR A 111 -7.72 -10.54 -10.11
C THR A 111 -9.03 -9.89 -10.54
N THR A 112 -9.74 -10.57 -11.43
CA THR A 112 -11.11 -10.24 -11.82
C THR A 112 -12.15 -10.90 -10.93
N ASP A 113 -11.74 -11.80 -10.03
CA ASP A 113 -12.64 -12.51 -9.10
C ASP A 113 -13.09 -11.59 -7.97
N LYS A 114 -14.29 -11.05 -8.13
CA LYS A 114 -14.92 -10.17 -7.14
C LYS A 114 -15.17 -10.86 -5.79
N ALA A 115 -15.34 -12.17 -5.79
CA ALA A 115 -15.58 -12.93 -4.55
C ALA A 115 -14.32 -12.96 -3.68
N LEU A 116 -13.13 -13.18 -4.26
CA LEU A 116 -11.86 -13.13 -3.55
C LEU A 116 -11.56 -11.73 -2.99
N VAL A 117 -11.84 -10.69 -3.79
CA VAL A 117 -11.71 -9.30 -3.35
C VAL A 117 -12.63 -9.01 -2.16
N GLN A 118 -13.86 -9.52 -2.21
CA GLN A 118 -14.83 -9.33 -1.13
C GLN A 118 -14.39 -10.08 0.14
N THR A 119 -13.95 -11.33 0.03
CA THR A 119 -13.42 -12.10 1.17
C THR A 119 -12.28 -11.35 1.88
N LEU A 120 -11.29 -10.81 1.15
CA LEU A 120 -10.21 -10.03 1.78
C LEU A 120 -10.70 -8.78 2.51
N LYS A 121 -11.74 -8.12 2.01
CA LYS A 121 -12.34 -6.98 2.72
C LYS A 121 -13.04 -7.40 4.01
N GLU A 122 -13.74 -8.53 3.99
CA GLU A 122 -14.50 -9.05 5.14
C GLU A 122 -13.58 -9.62 6.22
N THR A 123 -12.48 -10.25 5.82
CA THR A 123 -11.46 -10.78 6.74
C THR A 123 -10.46 -9.75 7.25
N GLY A 124 -10.54 -8.51 6.77
CA GLY A 124 -9.69 -7.39 7.21
C GLY A 124 -8.33 -7.32 6.53
N GLY A 125 -8.17 -7.91 5.35
CA GLY A 125 -6.98 -7.80 4.50
C GLY A 125 -5.87 -8.80 4.83
N LEU A 126 -4.62 -8.39 4.63
CA LEU A 126 -3.44 -9.20 4.90
C LEU A 126 -2.97 -9.05 6.35
N GLY A 127 -2.94 -10.15 7.08
CA GLY A 127 -2.61 -10.16 8.51
C GLY A 127 -3.71 -9.51 9.36
N THR A 128 -3.61 -9.66 10.66
CA THR A 128 -4.51 -9.02 11.62
C THR A 128 -3.93 -7.69 12.10
N VAL A 129 -4.73 -6.85 12.73
CA VAL A 129 -4.27 -5.60 13.37
C VAL A 129 -3.09 -5.85 14.30
N ALA A 130 -3.11 -6.96 15.06
CA ALA A 130 -2.05 -7.30 16.00
C ALA A 130 -0.77 -7.80 15.31
N THR A 131 -0.83 -8.37 14.11
CA THR A 131 0.31 -9.04 13.48
C THR A 131 0.98 -8.24 12.37
N ARG A 132 0.32 -7.22 11.81
CA ARG A 132 0.87 -6.43 10.69
C ARG A 132 2.18 -5.74 11.02
N ALA A 133 2.28 -5.13 12.21
CA ALA A 133 3.51 -4.48 12.65
C ALA A 133 4.67 -5.48 12.71
N ASP A 134 4.45 -6.66 13.31
CA ASP A 134 5.44 -7.72 13.41
C ASP A 134 5.87 -8.26 12.05
N ILE A 135 4.93 -8.33 11.08
CA ILE A 135 5.24 -8.74 9.70
C ILE A 135 6.18 -7.74 9.05
N ILE A 136 5.85 -6.44 9.13
CA ILE A 136 6.69 -5.36 8.58
C ILE A 136 8.07 -5.38 9.23
N GLU A 137 8.14 -5.51 10.55
CA GLU A 137 9.40 -5.57 11.28
C GLU A 137 10.25 -6.79 10.88
N LYS A 138 9.63 -7.96 10.68
CA LYS A 138 10.32 -9.14 10.15
C LYS A 138 10.90 -8.92 8.76
N LEU A 139 10.20 -8.20 7.88
CA LEU A 139 10.72 -7.85 6.55
C LEU A 139 11.95 -6.95 6.66
N PHE A 140 11.96 -5.95 7.56
CA PHE A 140 13.14 -5.13 7.84
C PHE A 140 14.29 -5.95 8.43
N ASN A 141 14.02 -6.75 9.45
CA ASN A 141 15.03 -7.58 10.12
C ASN A 141 15.64 -8.63 9.20
N SER A 142 14.87 -9.09 8.20
CA SER A 142 15.35 -10.02 7.17
C SER A 142 16.07 -9.31 6.02
N PHE A 143 16.19 -7.99 6.04
CA PHE A 143 16.78 -7.18 4.98
C PHE A 143 16.12 -7.38 3.61
N LEU A 144 14.81 -7.60 3.58
CA LEU A 144 14.02 -7.68 2.36
C LEU A 144 13.51 -6.29 1.93
N ILE A 145 13.29 -5.42 2.90
CA ILE A 145 12.95 -4.02 2.72
C ILE A 145 13.88 -3.13 3.57
N GLU A 146 14.04 -1.89 3.18
CA GLU A 146 14.85 -0.89 3.89
C GLU A 146 14.14 0.46 3.94
N ARG A 147 14.48 1.28 4.95
CA ARG A 147 14.01 2.67 5.04
C ARG A 147 14.99 3.60 4.36
N ARG A 148 14.47 4.50 3.52
CA ARG A 148 15.20 5.66 2.99
C ARG A 148 14.44 6.92 3.36
N GLY A 149 14.84 7.56 4.46
CA GLY A 149 14.03 8.60 5.07
C GLY A 149 12.72 8.02 5.63
N GLN A 150 11.59 8.51 5.15
CA GLN A 150 10.26 7.98 5.49
C GLN A 150 9.77 6.90 4.52
N GLU A 151 10.44 6.71 3.40
CA GLU A 151 10.05 5.78 2.36
C GLU A 151 10.55 4.37 2.63
N ILE A 152 9.74 3.38 2.23
CA ILE A 152 10.09 1.97 2.27
C ILE A 152 10.47 1.51 0.86
N HIS A 153 11.67 0.96 0.73
CA HIS A 153 12.20 0.44 -0.52
C HIS A 153 12.45 -1.06 -0.41
N VAL A 154 12.17 -1.80 -1.49
CA VAL A 154 12.55 -3.21 -1.60
C VAL A 154 14.06 -3.29 -1.87
N THR A 155 14.77 -4.08 -1.08
CA THR A 155 16.21 -4.29 -1.27
C THR A 155 16.47 -5.20 -2.48
N SER A 156 17.72 -5.25 -2.93
CA SER A 156 18.17 -6.23 -3.92
C SER A 156 17.85 -7.68 -3.52
N LYS A 157 18.08 -8.02 -2.26
CA LYS A 157 17.70 -9.33 -1.70
C LYS A 157 16.19 -9.58 -1.81
N GLY A 158 15.36 -8.58 -1.49
CA GLY A 158 13.92 -8.69 -1.60
C GLY A 158 13.45 -8.89 -3.04
N LYS A 159 14.02 -8.16 -4.00
CA LYS A 159 13.71 -8.30 -5.43
C LYS A 159 14.07 -9.72 -5.94
N GLN A 160 15.27 -10.19 -5.64
CA GLN A 160 15.69 -11.53 -6.04
C GLN A 160 14.84 -12.63 -5.41
N LEU A 161 14.42 -12.46 -4.14
CA LEU A 161 13.48 -13.39 -3.52
C LEU A 161 12.17 -13.45 -4.29
N LEU A 162 11.63 -12.28 -4.67
CA LEU A 162 10.39 -12.20 -5.47
C LEU A 162 10.55 -12.83 -6.85
N GLU A 163 11.73 -12.76 -7.47
CA GLU A 163 12.00 -13.44 -8.75
C GLU A 163 12.04 -14.96 -8.63
N LEU A 164 12.48 -15.48 -7.48
CA LEU A 164 12.62 -16.91 -7.22
C LEU A 164 11.35 -17.58 -6.70
N VAL A 165 10.42 -16.79 -6.14
CA VAL A 165 9.17 -17.28 -5.55
C VAL A 165 8.12 -17.46 -6.65
N PRO A 166 7.36 -18.58 -6.68
CA PRO A 166 6.23 -18.77 -7.60
C PRO A 166 5.21 -17.62 -7.54
N GLU A 167 4.59 -17.30 -8.68
CA GLU A 167 3.67 -16.15 -8.82
C GLU A 167 2.49 -16.21 -7.84
N GLU A 168 1.99 -17.41 -7.56
CA GLU A 168 0.88 -17.59 -6.62
C GLU A 168 1.17 -17.06 -5.21
N LEU A 169 2.42 -17.24 -4.73
CA LEU A 169 2.85 -16.74 -3.42
C LEU A 169 3.05 -15.23 -3.37
N LYS A 170 3.09 -14.56 -4.52
CA LYS A 170 3.22 -13.09 -4.62
C LYS A 170 1.87 -12.38 -4.57
N SER A 171 0.78 -13.13 -4.74
CA SER A 171 -0.56 -12.56 -4.83
C SER A 171 -1.35 -12.65 -3.53
N PRO A 172 -2.04 -11.60 -3.12
CA PRO A 172 -3.00 -11.66 -2.02
C PRO A 172 -4.17 -12.64 -2.25
N ALA A 173 -4.40 -13.05 -3.51
CA ALA A 173 -5.47 -13.98 -3.88
C ALA A 173 -5.37 -15.32 -3.14
N LEU A 174 -4.15 -15.86 -2.99
CA LEU A 174 -3.92 -17.09 -2.23
C LEU A 174 -4.41 -16.98 -0.78
N THR A 175 -4.12 -15.85 -0.12
CA THR A 175 -4.62 -15.59 1.24
C THR A 175 -6.15 -15.54 1.25
N ALA A 176 -6.77 -14.88 0.27
CA ALA A 176 -8.22 -14.82 0.15
C ALA A 176 -8.86 -16.20 -0.02
N GLU A 177 -8.26 -17.09 -0.81
CA GLU A 177 -8.73 -18.46 -0.98
C GLU A 177 -8.65 -19.26 0.31
N TRP A 178 -7.58 -19.12 1.05
CA TRP A 178 -7.43 -19.80 2.34
C TRP A 178 -8.41 -19.28 3.38
N GLU A 179 -8.59 -18.00 3.50
CA GLU A 179 -9.59 -17.39 4.40
C GLU A 179 -10.99 -17.87 4.05
N ARG A 180 -11.36 -17.90 2.77
CA ARG A 180 -12.66 -18.46 2.33
C ARG A 180 -12.83 -19.92 2.73
N LYS A 181 -11.78 -20.74 2.64
CA LYS A 181 -11.84 -22.16 3.08
C LYS A 181 -11.98 -22.25 4.61
N LEU A 182 -11.32 -21.39 5.36
CA LEU A 182 -11.46 -21.31 6.82
C LEU A 182 -12.90 -20.92 7.23
N GLU A 183 -13.51 -19.97 6.54
CA GLU A 183 -14.92 -19.61 6.74
C GLU A 183 -15.85 -20.79 6.44
N GLN A 184 -15.58 -21.56 5.38
CA GLN A 184 -16.35 -22.77 5.05
C GLN A 184 -16.21 -23.84 6.13
N ILE A 185 -15.04 -23.94 6.78
CA ILE A 185 -14.85 -24.85 7.92
C ILE A 185 -15.66 -24.36 9.11
N ALA A 186 -15.62 -23.07 9.41
CA ALA A 186 -16.42 -22.47 10.49
C ALA A 186 -17.92 -22.65 10.28
N ALA A 187 -18.37 -22.57 9.01
CA ALA A 187 -19.75 -22.81 8.62
C ALA A 187 -20.13 -24.30 8.53
N GLY A 188 -19.22 -25.23 8.81
CA GLY A 188 -19.47 -26.68 8.71
C GLY A 188 -19.59 -27.23 7.28
N LYS A 189 -19.24 -26.42 6.26
CA LYS A 189 -19.34 -26.78 4.83
C LYS A 189 -18.09 -27.50 4.31
N LEU A 190 -16.95 -27.34 4.97
CA LEU A 190 -15.68 -27.97 4.63
C LEU A 190 -15.11 -28.68 5.87
N LYS A 191 -14.57 -29.88 5.70
CA LYS A 191 -13.88 -30.61 6.80
C LYS A 191 -12.48 -30.07 6.98
N LYS A 192 -12.06 -29.84 8.23
CA LYS A 192 -10.73 -29.36 8.59
C LYS A 192 -9.61 -30.24 7.97
N ASP A 193 -9.78 -31.57 8.03
CA ASP A 193 -8.74 -32.49 7.53
C ASP A 193 -8.51 -32.38 6.03
N VAL A 194 -9.57 -32.09 5.25
CA VAL A 194 -9.45 -31.84 3.81
C VAL A 194 -8.56 -30.61 3.57
N PHE A 195 -8.85 -29.51 4.22
CA PHE A 195 -8.06 -28.27 4.12
C PHE A 195 -6.60 -28.49 4.53
N ILE A 196 -6.36 -29.16 5.65
CA ILE A 196 -4.99 -29.47 6.12
C ILE A 196 -4.22 -30.31 5.11
N ASN A 197 -4.86 -31.31 4.49
CA ASN A 197 -4.22 -32.16 3.49
C ASN A 197 -3.92 -31.40 2.20
N GLU A 198 -4.82 -30.52 1.75
CA GLU A 198 -4.58 -29.61 0.62
C GLU A 198 -3.40 -28.69 0.88
N MET A 199 -3.33 -28.06 2.07
CA MET A 199 -2.20 -27.22 2.47
C MET A 199 -0.87 -27.97 2.45
N LYS A 200 -0.85 -29.21 2.96
CA LYS A 200 0.35 -30.07 2.94
C LYS A 200 0.77 -30.45 1.53
N ALA A 201 -0.20 -30.77 0.65
CA ALA A 201 0.07 -31.11 -0.74
C ALA A 201 0.65 -29.89 -1.48
N TYR A 202 -0.01 -28.75 -1.35
CA TYR A 202 0.45 -27.48 -1.93
C TYR A 202 1.86 -27.10 -1.47
N THR A 203 2.14 -27.21 -0.16
CA THR A 203 3.48 -26.92 0.36
C THR A 203 4.56 -27.83 -0.25
N LYS A 204 4.26 -29.12 -0.43
CA LYS A 204 5.20 -30.08 -1.07
C LYS A 204 5.45 -29.73 -2.53
N GLU A 205 4.40 -29.36 -3.25
CA GLU A 205 4.47 -28.94 -4.66
C GLU A 205 5.35 -27.69 -4.82
N ILE A 206 5.07 -26.63 -4.08
CA ILE A 206 5.87 -25.39 -4.09
C ILE A 206 7.34 -25.64 -3.74
N VAL A 207 7.61 -26.45 -2.71
CA VAL A 207 9.01 -26.81 -2.35
C VAL A 207 9.69 -27.58 -3.46
N SER A 208 8.97 -28.48 -4.15
CA SER A 208 9.51 -29.23 -5.29
C SER A 208 9.81 -28.30 -6.47
N GLU A 209 8.89 -27.41 -6.80
CA GLU A 209 9.05 -26.41 -7.86
C GLU A 209 10.27 -25.50 -7.61
N ILE A 210 10.40 -24.95 -6.40
CA ILE A 210 11.54 -24.10 -6.03
C ILE A 210 12.86 -24.89 -6.11
N LYS A 211 12.87 -26.16 -5.70
CA LYS A 211 14.08 -26.99 -5.81
C LYS A 211 14.47 -27.33 -7.25
N MET A 212 13.48 -27.43 -8.14
CA MET A 212 13.71 -27.69 -9.57
C MET A 212 14.04 -26.40 -10.35
N SER A 213 13.72 -25.25 -9.81
CA SER A 213 14.05 -23.99 -10.44
C SER A 213 15.56 -23.81 -10.53
N GLU A 214 16.08 -23.44 -11.71
CA GLU A 214 17.49 -23.13 -11.92
C GLU A 214 17.90 -21.75 -11.36
N GLY A 215 16.97 -21.06 -10.71
CA GLY A 215 17.17 -19.74 -10.13
C GLY A 215 18.27 -19.76 -9.06
N LYS A 216 19.30 -18.96 -9.26
CA LYS A 216 20.39 -18.78 -8.29
C LYS A 216 20.37 -17.37 -7.74
N PHE A 217 20.46 -17.26 -6.42
CA PHE A 217 20.65 -15.97 -5.79
C PHE A 217 21.96 -15.33 -6.25
N LYS A 218 21.88 -14.12 -6.82
CA LYS A 218 23.04 -13.35 -7.27
C LYS A 218 23.21 -12.14 -6.36
N HIS A 219 24.37 -12.03 -5.72
CA HIS A 219 24.69 -10.83 -4.97
C HIS A 219 24.98 -9.67 -5.93
N GLU A 220 24.22 -8.58 -5.88
CA GLU A 220 24.45 -7.38 -6.71
C GLU A 220 25.68 -6.58 -6.25
N ASN A 221 26.08 -6.76 -5.01
CA ASN A 221 27.21 -6.09 -4.38
C ASN A 221 28.51 -6.93 -4.42
N ILE A 222 28.63 -7.82 -5.41
CA ILE A 222 29.87 -8.58 -5.61
C ILE A 222 30.99 -7.61 -6.00
N SER A 223 32.06 -7.60 -5.20
CA SER A 223 33.28 -6.89 -5.49
C SER A 223 34.15 -7.65 -6.51
N THR A 224 34.99 -6.94 -7.23
CA THR A 224 36.03 -7.53 -8.07
C THR A 224 37.15 -8.19 -7.26
N LYS A 225 37.19 -7.99 -5.95
CA LYS A 225 38.19 -8.58 -5.05
C LYS A 225 37.73 -9.94 -4.55
N THR A 226 38.67 -10.87 -4.51
CA THR A 226 38.49 -12.22 -3.96
C THR A 226 39.01 -12.33 -2.54
N CYS A 227 38.38 -13.16 -1.74
CA CYS A 227 38.83 -13.44 -0.38
C CYS A 227 40.17 -14.17 -0.40
N PRO A 228 41.19 -13.70 0.31
CA PRO A 228 42.51 -14.34 0.32
C PRO A 228 42.51 -15.72 0.98
N GLU A 229 41.52 -16.00 1.84
CA GLU A 229 41.45 -17.28 2.55
C GLU A 229 40.70 -18.36 1.77
N CYS A 230 39.59 -18.03 1.10
CA CYS A 230 38.73 -19.02 0.44
C CYS A 230 38.59 -18.83 -1.08
N GLY A 231 39.19 -17.78 -1.67
CA GLY A 231 39.15 -17.52 -3.12
C GLY A 231 37.76 -17.09 -3.67
N LYS A 232 36.72 -16.98 -2.82
CA LYS A 232 35.39 -16.55 -3.25
C LYS A 232 35.35 -15.04 -3.45
N PRO A 233 34.48 -14.53 -4.37
CA PRO A 233 34.25 -13.10 -4.49
C PRO A 233 33.76 -12.49 -3.16
N MET A 234 34.29 -11.34 -2.79
CA MET A 234 33.85 -10.63 -1.60
C MET A 234 32.65 -9.72 -1.90
N LEU A 235 31.82 -9.46 -0.90
CA LEU A 235 30.68 -8.57 -1.00
C LEU A 235 31.05 -7.19 -0.45
N GLU A 236 30.63 -6.14 -1.16
CA GLU A 236 30.77 -4.77 -0.70
C GLU A 236 29.54 -4.40 0.15
N VAL A 237 29.74 -4.16 1.46
CA VAL A 237 28.66 -3.82 2.39
C VAL A 237 28.95 -2.47 3.05
N ASN A 238 27.88 -1.76 3.39
CA ASN A 238 27.97 -0.49 4.12
C ASN A 238 28.03 -0.79 5.63
N GLY A 239 29.18 -0.64 6.23
CA GLY A 239 29.36 -0.72 7.68
C GLY A 239 29.25 0.65 8.37
N LYS A 240 29.27 0.65 9.70
CA LYS A 240 29.20 1.89 10.51
C LYS A 240 30.32 2.90 10.20
N LYS A 241 31.45 2.46 9.67
CA LYS A 241 32.63 3.27 9.34
C LYS A 241 32.84 3.48 7.83
N GLY A 242 31.87 3.15 7.00
CA GLY A 242 31.95 3.23 5.54
C GLY A 242 31.84 1.88 4.85
N LYS A 243 32.16 1.85 3.55
CA LYS A 243 32.12 0.61 2.76
C LYS A 243 33.21 -0.36 3.23
N MET A 244 32.82 -1.63 3.40
CA MET A 244 33.72 -2.71 3.78
C MET A 244 33.48 -3.94 2.89
N LEU A 245 34.51 -4.77 2.76
CA LEU A 245 34.44 -6.03 2.04
C LEU A 245 34.25 -7.17 3.02
N VAL A 246 33.27 -8.03 2.75
CA VAL A 246 32.94 -9.18 3.58
C VAL A 246 32.93 -10.43 2.69
N CYS A 247 33.46 -11.50 3.23
CA CYS A 247 33.43 -12.83 2.59
C CYS A 247 32.12 -13.57 2.91
#